data_388dd16bc65b2410ad3d33a4e74d165c
#
_entry.id   388dd16bc65b2410ad3d33a4e74d165c
#
_cell.length_a   1.000
_cell.length_b   1.000
_cell.length_c   1.000
_cell.angle_alpha   90.00
_cell.angle_beta   90.00
_cell.angle_gamma   90.00
#
_symmetry.space_group_name_H-M   'P 1'
#
loop_
_entity.id
_entity.type
_entity.pdbx_description
1 polymer ?
#
loop_
_entity_poly.entity_id
_entity_poly.type
_entity_poly.pdbx_seq_one_letter_code
_entity_poly.pdbx_strand_id
1 'polypeptide(L)'
;MITSALATTVVARTALARTVTAAAAVAPADPVAARSQMGFSLGWHIIVACLGVGMPALVLFVEWRGQRTGDVYYRLLARRWARALGVLFAVGAVSGTIVSFELGVLWSGLMDHYGAVIGLPFTIEGFAFFIEAIFLGIYLYGWDRLSPRAHLLSGVPVVIAGILSAAFVVSANAWLNSPQGYTVRGGRLVGVDPWSAILNPATGPEATHMLLSAFMVTGFLMASVYAVAMLRGRRDRYHQLPSRLPDTMLADL
;
A
#
# COMPACT_ATOMS: atom_id res chain seq x y z
N MET A 1 20.62 17.41 49.68
CA MET A 1 20.23 17.91 48.35
C MET A 1 21.21 17.58 47.23
N ILE A 2 22.53 17.65 47.45
CA ILE A 2 23.57 17.39 46.41
C ILE A 2 23.58 15.92 45.97
N THR A 3 23.39 14.97 46.85
CA THR A 3 23.36 13.53 46.56
C THR A 3 22.20 13.08 45.68
N SER A 4 21.04 13.75 45.80
CA SER A 4 19.86 13.46 44.96
C SER A 4 20.06 13.94 43.52
N ALA A 5 20.66 15.10 43.30
CA ALA A 5 20.96 15.63 41.98
C ALA A 5 21.99 14.80 41.21
N LEU A 6 23.01 14.30 41.91
CA LEU A 6 24.01 13.41 41.32
C LEU A 6 23.43 12.04 40.93
N ALA A 7 22.55 11.47 41.75
CA ALA A 7 21.85 10.22 41.43
C ALA A 7 20.96 10.36 40.19
N THR A 8 20.19 11.46 40.08
CA THR A 8 19.33 11.73 38.94
C THR A 8 20.14 11.91 37.65
N THR A 9 21.28 12.59 37.68
CA THR A 9 22.17 12.77 36.53
C THR A 9 22.85 11.48 36.09
N VAL A 10 23.22 10.61 36.99
CA VAL A 10 23.79 9.30 36.67
C VAL A 10 22.75 8.37 36.05
N VAL A 11 21.53 8.35 36.57
CA VAL A 11 20.41 7.56 36.01
C VAL A 11 20.06 8.06 34.62
N ALA A 12 19.99 9.39 34.41
CA ALA A 12 19.70 9.97 33.08
C ALA A 12 20.81 9.66 32.05
N ARG A 13 22.10 9.73 32.47
CA ARG A 13 23.22 9.38 31.60
C ARG A 13 23.27 7.89 31.25
N THR A 14 22.97 7.01 32.21
CA THR A 14 22.89 5.57 31.93
C THR A 14 21.70 5.19 31.09
N ALA A 15 20.54 5.85 31.24
CA ALA A 15 19.38 5.68 30.36
C ALA A 15 19.69 6.14 28.94
N LEU A 16 20.30 7.32 28.80
CA LEU A 16 20.70 7.85 27.48
C LEU A 16 21.76 6.97 26.81
N ALA A 17 22.77 6.50 27.54
CA ALA A 17 23.77 5.58 27.01
C ALA A 17 23.13 4.26 26.54
N ARG A 18 22.17 3.71 27.27
CA ARG A 18 21.44 2.49 26.89
C ARG A 18 20.58 2.69 25.67
N THR A 19 19.90 3.82 25.53
CA THR A 19 19.13 4.15 24.32
C THR A 19 20.01 4.34 23.10
N VAL A 20 21.17 5.00 23.26
CA VAL A 20 22.14 5.16 22.16
C VAL A 20 22.73 3.82 21.74
N THR A 21 23.06 2.93 22.70
CA THR A 21 23.61 1.59 22.40
C THR A 21 22.56 0.70 21.73
N ALA A 22 21.28 0.75 22.17
CA ALA A 22 20.20 0.02 21.55
C ALA A 22 19.92 0.53 20.12
N ALA A 23 19.92 1.84 19.91
CA ALA A 23 19.77 2.43 18.58
C ALA A 23 20.92 2.05 17.62
N ALA A 24 22.16 1.99 18.14
CA ALA A 24 23.31 1.55 17.35
C ALA A 24 23.24 0.04 16.99
N ALA A 25 22.70 -0.79 17.89
CA ALA A 25 22.52 -2.23 17.60
C ALA A 25 21.41 -2.52 16.57
N VAL A 26 20.49 -1.58 16.37
CA VAL A 26 19.37 -1.69 15.41
C VAL A 26 19.73 -1.08 14.05
N ALA A 27 20.72 -0.20 13.99
CA ALA A 27 21.13 0.46 12.75
C ALA A 27 21.90 -0.49 11.81
N PRO A 28 21.70 -0.38 10.48
CA PRO A 28 22.52 -1.10 9.52
C PRO A 28 23.99 -0.67 9.57
N ALA A 29 24.91 -1.54 9.12
CA ALA A 29 26.37 -1.27 9.11
C ALA A 29 26.74 -0.02 8.30
N ASP A 30 26.06 0.23 7.19
CA ASP A 30 26.11 1.48 6.41
C ASP A 30 24.71 2.10 6.31
N PRO A 31 24.35 2.99 7.24
CA PRO A 31 23.01 3.57 7.28
C PRO A 31 22.73 4.52 6.10
N VAL A 32 23.75 5.11 5.47
CA VAL A 32 23.56 6.00 4.32
C VAL A 32 23.22 5.18 3.07
N ALA A 33 23.99 4.14 2.81
CA ALA A 33 23.73 3.24 1.69
C ALA A 33 22.37 2.54 1.84
N ALA A 34 22.07 2.00 3.03
CA ALA A 34 20.81 1.34 3.32
C ALA A 34 19.59 2.26 3.13
N ARG A 35 19.66 3.50 3.62
CA ARG A 35 18.59 4.50 3.42
C ARG A 35 18.44 4.91 1.97
N SER A 36 19.54 5.08 1.24
CA SER A 36 19.50 5.46 -0.17
C SER A 36 18.86 4.37 -1.01
N GLN A 37 19.23 3.12 -0.79
CA GLN A 37 18.66 1.98 -1.48
C GLN A 37 17.17 1.81 -1.15
N MET A 38 16.80 1.78 0.13
CA MET A 38 15.41 1.69 0.57
C MET A 38 14.57 2.86 0.02
N GLY A 39 15.12 4.09 0.05
CA GLY A 39 14.43 5.27 -0.48
C GLY A 39 14.15 5.16 -1.98
N PHE A 40 15.09 4.63 -2.76
CA PHE A 40 14.91 4.39 -4.19
C PHE A 40 13.89 3.30 -4.46
N SER A 41 14.04 2.13 -3.83
CA SER A 41 13.15 0.98 -4.02
C SER A 41 11.73 1.28 -3.58
N LEU A 42 11.57 1.91 -2.41
CA LEU A 42 10.27 2.32 -1.88
C LEU A 42 9.61 3.39 -2.73
N GLY A 43 10.37 4.42 -3.17
CA GLY A 43 9.87 5.48 -4.04
C GLY A 43 9.35 4.93 -5.37
N TRP A 44 10.07 3.99 -5.99
CA TRP A 44 9.61 3.30 -7.18
C TRP A 44 8.37 2.45 -6.90
N HIS A 45 8.39 1.66 -5.82
CA HIS A 45 7.28 0.77 -5.46
C HIS A 45 5.98 1.55 -5.20
N ILE A 46 6.04 2.66 -4.46
CA ILE A 46 4.85 3.47 -4.12
C ILE A 46 4.13 3.97 -5.37
N ILE A 47 4.87 4.40 -6.40
CA ILE A 47 4.28 4.86 -7.67
C ILE A 47 3.42 3.75 -8.30
N VAL A 48 3.96 2.53 -8.34
CA VAL A 48 3.25 1.37 -8.92
C VAL A 48 2.13 0.89 -8.00
N ALA A 49 2.36 0.87 -6.69
CA ALA A 49 1.39 0.45 -5.69
C ALA A 49 0.15 1.35 -5.67
N CYS A 50 0.30 2.68 -5.83
CA CYS A 50 -0.85 3.58 -5.96
C CYS A 50 -1.79 3.17 -7.10
N LEU A 51 -1.21 2.74 -8.23
CA LEU A 51 -2.00 2.25 -9.37
C LEU A 51 -2.64 0.89 -9.06
N GLY A 52 -1.92 0.00 -8.35
CA GLY A 52 -2.44 -1.29 -7.89
C GLY A 52 -3.67 -1.14 -6.99
N VAL A 53 -3.69 -0.14 -6.12
CA VAL A 53 -4.83 0.14 -5.23
C VAL A 53 -5.99 0.84 -5.96
N GLY A 54 -5.70 1.87 -6.75
CA GLY A 54 -6.76 2.71 -7.34
C GLY A 54 -7.37 2.14 -8.62
N MET A 55 -6.56 1.49 -9.45
CA MET A 55 -7.00 1.02 -10.77
C MET A 55 -8.05 -0.10 -10.74
N PRO A 56 -8.00 -1.09 -9.83
CA PRO A 56 -9.03 -2.13 -9.74
C PRO A 56 -10.44 -1.55 -9.57
N ALA A 57 -10.62 -0.56 -8.70
CA ALA A 57 -11.91 0.08 -8.46
C ALA A 57 -12.43 0.79 -9.72
N LEU A 58 -11.56 1.51 -10.44
CA LEU A 58 -11.93 2.16 -11.70
C LEU A 58 -12.30 1.16 -12.79
N VAL A 59 -11.55 0.07 -12.93
CA VAL A 59 -11.83 -1.01 -13.87
C VAL A 59 -13.20 -1.63 -13.57
N LEU A 60 -13.45 -1.92 -12.30
CA LEU A 60 -14.69 -2.53 -11.85
C LEU A 60 -15.90 -1.60 -12.07
N PHE A 61 -15.73 -0.31 -11.79
CA PHE A 61 -16.76 0.70 -12.08
C PHE A 61 -17.08 0.78 -13.57
N VAL A 62 -16.08 0.82 -14.42
CA VAL A 62 -16.25 0.88 -15.88
C VAL A 62 -16.94 -0.37 -16.42
N GLU A 63 -16.58 -1.55 -15.90
CA GLU A 63 -17.26 -2.80 -16.26
C GLU A 63 -18.72 -2.80 -15.81
N TRP A 64 -18.98 -2.46 -14.56
CA TRP A 64 -20.34 -2.35 -14.02
C TRP A 64 -21.20 -1.40 -14.85
N ARG A 65 -20.65 -0.24 -15.21
CA ARG A 65 -21.33 0.73 -16.07
C ARG A 65 -21.66 0.13 -17.44
N GLY A 66 -20.70 -0.59 -18.04
CA GLY A 66 -20.91 -1.29 -19.32
C GLY A 66 -21.99 -2.35 -19.25
N GLN A 67 -22.07 -3.12 -18.15
CA GLN A 67 -23.13 -4.11 -17.94
C GLN A 67 -24.51 -3.45 -17.77
N ARG A 68 -24.56 -2.30 -17.08
CA ARG A 68 -25.81 -1.58 -16.82
C ARG A 68 -26.35 -0.84 -18.04
N THR A 69 -25.47 -0.26 -18.86
CA THR A 69 -25.86 0.52 -20.05
C THR A 69 -25.94 -0.28 -21.33
N GLY A 70 -25.35 -1.47 -21.38
CA GLY A 70 -25.20 -2.27 -22.59
C GLY A 70 -24.17 -1.70 -23.57
N ASP A 71 -23.44 -0.64 -23.22
CA ASP A 71 -22.49 0.03 -24.11
C ASP A 71 -21.18 -0.76 -24.22
N VAL A 72 -20.92 -1.26 -25.42
CA VAL A 72 -19.74 -2.09 -25.75
C VAL A 72 -18.40 -1.36 -25.52
N TYR A 73 -18.39 -0.02 -25.60
CA TYR A 73 -17.16 0.74 -25.38
C TYR A 73 -16.70 0.70 -23.93
N TYR A 74 -17.61 0.67 -22.95
CA TYR A 74 -17.25 0.48 -21.55
C TYR A 74 -16.61 -0.90 -21.31
N ARG A 75 -17.17 -1.96 -21.91
CA ARG A 75 -16.59 -3.30 -21.82
C ARG A 75 -15.21 -3.36 -22.45
N LEU A 76 -15.02 -2.73 -23.60
CA LEU A 76 -13.72 -2.65 -24.28
C LEU A 76 -12.69 -1.90 -23.40
N LEU A 77 -13.11 -0.79 -22.80
CA LEU A 77 -12.30 0.03 -21.91
C LEU A 77 -11.87 -0.77 -20.68
N ALA A 78 -12.81 -1.39 -19.97
CA ALA A 78 -12.55 -2.20 -18.79
C ALA A 78 -11.57 -3.35 -19.10
N ARG A 79 -11.76 -4.06 -20.23
CA ARG A 79 -10.88 -5.16 -20.64
C ARG A 79 -9.46 -4.68 -20.99
N ARG A 80 -9.29 -3.50 -21.56
CA ARG A 80 -7.97 -2.92 -21.84
C ARG A 80 -7.29 -2.46 -20.55
N TRP A 81 -8.02 -1.81 -19.65
CA TRP A 81 -7.49 -1.38 -18.37
C TRP A 81 -7.14 -2.57 -17.49
N ALA A 82 -7.95 -3.62 -17.48
CA ALA A 82 -7.64 -4.84 -16.74
C ALA A 82 -6.31 -5.48 -17.18
N ARG A 83 -5.99 -5.47 -18.48
CA ARG A 83 -4.69 -5.97 -18.97
C ARG A 83 -3.53 -5.10 -18.49
N ALA A 84 -3.69 -3.78 -18.53
CA ALA A 84 -2.68 -2.86 -17.99
C ALA A 84 -2.50 -3.06 -16.47
N LEU A 85 -3.61 -3.23 -15.72
CA LEU A 85 -3.59 -3.57 -14.30
C LEU A 85 -2.81 -4.85 -14.04
N GLY A 86 -3.01 -5.91 -14.83
CA GLY A 86 -2.26 -7.17 -14.69
C GLY A 86 -0.75 -6.99 -14.84
N VAL A 87 -0.32 -6.16 -15.80
CA VAL A 87 1.12 -5.83 -15.96
C VAL A 87 1.64 -5.02 -14.78
N LEU A 88 0.90 -3.98 -14.37
CA LEU A 88 1.28 -3.13 -13.23
C LEU A 88 1.33 -3.94 -11.92
N PHE A 89 0.37 -4.85 -11.73
CA PHE A 89 0.38 -5.76 -10.58
C PHE A 89 1.64 -6.63 -10.56
N ALA A 90 2.03 -7.22 -11.70
CA ALA A 90 3.26 -8.02 -11.77
C ALA A 90 4.52 -7.20 -11.43
N VAL A 91 4.62 -5.96 -11.94
CA VAL A 91 5.71 -5.03 -11.62
C VAL A 91 5.67 -4.64 -10.13
N GLY A 92 4.47 -4.37 -9.60
CA GLY A 92 4.25 -4.08 -8.19
C GLY A 92 4.66 -5.23 -7.27
N ALA A 93 4.30 -6.46 -7.63
CA ALA A 93 4.67 -7.66 -6.90
C ALA A 93 6.20 -7.84 -6.80
N VAL A 94 6.91 -7.69 -7.93
CA VAL A 94 8.38 -7.77 -7.95
C VAL A 94 9.00 -6.66 -7.10
N SER A 95 8.58 -5.41 -7.28
CA SER A 95 9.13 -4.30 -6.51
C SER A 95 8.80 -4.36 -5.02
N GLY A 96 7.61 -4.83 -4.65
CA GLY A 96 7.22 -5.05 -3.25
C GLY A 96 8.03 -6.17 -2.59
N THR A 97 8.31 -7.24 -3.32
CA THR A 97 9.21 -8.31 -2.85
C THR A 97 10.62 -7.77 -2.57
N ILE A 98 11.14 -6.88 -3.44
CA ILE A 98 12.45 -6.24 -3.22
C ILE A 98 12.41 -5.41 -1.92
N VAL A 99 11.40 -4.57 -1.72
CA VAL A 99 11.25 -3.75 -0.50
C VAL A 99 11.16 -4.63 0.75
N SER A 100 10.41 -5.72 0.70
CA SER A 100 10.28 -6.68 1.81
C SER A 100 11.63 -7.35 2.12
N PHE A 101 12.40 -7.70 1.09
CA PHE A 101 13.73 -8.28 1.23
C PHE A 101 14.73 -7.28 1.84
N GLU A 102 14.68 -6.02 1.41
CA GLU A 102 15.50 -4.94 1.98
C GLU A 102 15.20 -4.73 3.45
N LEU A 103 13.92 -4.78 3.84
CA LEU A 103 13.53 -4.67 5.26
C LEU A 103 14.16 -5.79 6.10
N GLY A 104 14.15 -7.03 5.60
CA GLY A 104 14.75 -8.17 6.29
C GLY A 104 16.28 -8.17 6.31
N VAL A 105 16.93 -7.65 5.28
CA VAL A 105 18.40 -7.70 5.13
C VAL A 105 19.07 -6.41 5.64
N LEU A 106 18.64 -5.25 5.12
CA LEU A 106 19.25 -3.97 5.46
C LEU A 106 18.84 -3.48 6.85
N TRP A 107 17.61 -3.81 7.27
CA TRP A 107 17.01 -3.41 8.54
C TRP A 107 16.79 -4.60 9.48
N SER A 108 17.65 -5.62 9.36
CA SER A 108 17.57 -6.85 10.17
C SER A 108 17.55 -6.58 11.67
N GLY A 109 18.36 -5.62 12.16
CA GLY A 109 18.35 -5.21 13.56
C GLY A 109 17.01 -4.61 14.02
N LEU A 110 16.33 -3.84 13.17
CA LEU A 110 14.97 -3.35 13.44
C LEU A 110 13.99 -4.52 13.55
N MET A 111 14.04 -5.45 12.61
CA MET A 111 13.15 -6.61 12.57
C MET A 111 13.44 -7.59 13.72
N ASP A 112 14.70 -7.79 14.08
CA ASP A 112 15.08 -8.62 15.24
C ASP A 112 14.54 -8.03 16.56
N HIS A 113 14.61 -6.71 16.71
CA HIS A 113 14.18 -6.04 17.94
C HIS A 113 12.67 -5.83 18.02
N TYR A 114 12.03 -5.36 16.93
CA TYR A 114 10.60 -4.97 16.89
C TYR A 114 9.70 -5.90 16.06
N GLY A 115 10.25 -6.93 15.46
CA GLY A 115 9.49 -7.83 14.59
C GLY A 115 8.29 -8.50 15.28
N ALA A 116 8.39 -8.78 16.57
CA ALA A 116 7.26 -9.28 17.35
C ALA A 116 6.09 -8.27 17.44
N VAL A 117 6.36 -6.97 17.31
CA VAL A 117 5.35 -5.90 17.38
C VAL A 117 4.79 -5.61 15.99
N ILE A 118 5.68 -5.39 14.99
CA ILE A 118 5.31 -4.92 13.65
C ILE A 118 5.20 -6.05 12.60
N GLY A 119 5.52 -7.29 12.95
CA GLY A 119 5.45 -8.42 12.01
C GLY A 119 4.03 -8.81 11.62
N LEU A 120 3.05 -8.61 12.50
CA LEU A 120 1.66 -8.96 12.22
C LEU A 120 1.07 -8.17 11.05
N PRO A 121 1.17 -6.82 10.95
CA PRO A 121 0.70 -6.06 9.80
C PRO A 121 1.31 -6.55 8.48
N PHE A 122 2.60 -6.83 8.42
CA PHE A 122 3.23 -7.39 7.21
C PHE A 122 2.72 -8.79 6.86
N THR A 123 2.43 -9.61 7.86
CA THR A 123 1.85 -10.95 7.64
C THR A 123 0.44 -10.85 7.05
N ILE A 124 -0.41 -9.98 7.59
CA ILE A 124 -1.79 -9.79 7.10
C ILE A 124 -1.76 -9.14 5.71
N GLU A 125 -0.86 -8.18 5.47
CA GLU A 125 -0.62 -7.59 4.16
C GLU A 125 -0.29 -8.67 3.13
N GLY A 126 0.64 -9.57 3.44
CA GLY A 126 1.00 -10.69 2.57
C GLY A 126 -0.19 -11.59 2.22
N PHE A 127 -1.06 -11.92 3.19
CA PHE A 127 -2.29 -12.67 2.91
C PHE A 127 -3.25 -11.91 2.01
N ALA A 128 -3.45 -10.62 2.25
CA ALA A 128 -4.30 -9.77 1.41
C ALA A 128 -3.75 -9.72 -0.03
N PHE A 129 -2.44 -9.55 -0.20
CA PHE A 129 -1.77 -9.58 -1.50
C PHE A 129 -1.99 -10.92 -2.24
N PHE A 130 -1.89 -12.07 -1.57
CA PHE A 130 -2.17 -13.36 -2.21
C PHE A 130 -3.63 -13.49 -2.65
N ILE A 131 -4.58 -13.02 -1.84
CA ILE A 131 -6.00 -12.99 -2.22
C ILE A 131 -6.18 -12.11 -3.44
N GLU A 132 -5.58 -10.94 -3.47
CA GLU A 132 -5.61 -10.01 -4.61
C GLU A 132 -5.06 -10.70 -5.87
N ALA A 133 -3.90 -11.35 -5.80
CA ALA A 133 -3.27 -12.06 -6.91
C ALA A 133 -4.17 -13.15 -7.50
N ILE A 134 -4.77 -13.98 -6.64
CA ILE A 134 -5.65 -15.08 -7.05
C ILE A 134 -6.87 -14.53 -7.77
N PHE A 135 -7.56 -13.56 -7.16
CA PHE A 135 -8.78 -13.00 -7.74
C PHE A 135 -8.52 -12.13 -8.97
N LEU A 136 -7.38 -11.45 -9.03
CA LEU A 136 -6.94 -10.75 -10.25
C LEU A 136 -6.71 -11.75 -11.39
N GLY A 137 -6.09 -12.90 -11.12
CA GLY A 137 -5.95 -13.97 -12.11
C GLY A 137 -7.32 -14.45 -12.61
N ILE A 138 -8.27 -14.74 -11.69
CA ILE A 138 -9.64 -15.12 -12.06
C ILE A 138 -10.30 -14.03 -12.91
N TYR A 139 -10.17 -12.77 -12.52
CA TYR A 139 -10.73 -11.63 -13.24
C TYR A 139 -10.13 -11.49 -14.65
N LEU A 140 -8.80 -11.56 -14.79
CA LEU A 140 -8.13 -11.40 -16.09
C LEU A 140 -8.46 -12.52 -17.09
N TYR A 141 -8.60 -13.76 -16.61
CA TYR A 141 -8.91 -14.91 -17.47
C TYR A 141 -10.39 -15.23 -17.56
N GLY A 142 -11.23 -14.55 -16.79
CA GLY A 142 -12.67 -14.80 -16.66
C GLY A 142 -13.55 -14.16 -17.74
N TRP A 143 -13.04 -13.19 -18.50
CA TRP A 143 -13.83 -12.34 -19.42
C TRP A 143 -14.80 -13.05 -20.38
N ASP A 144 -14.39 -14.20 -20.88
CA ASP A 144 -15.18 -14.96 -21.85
C ASP A 144 -15.57 -16.36 -21.27
N ARG A 145 -15.36 -16.58 -19.96
CA ARG A 145 -15.62 -17.86 -19.27
C ARG A 145 -16.67 -17.74 -18.17
N LEU A 146 -16.78 -16.56 -17.55
CA LEU A 146 -17.72 -16.29 -16.47
C LEU A 146 -18.97 -15.56 -17.01
N SER A 147 -20.10 -15.73 -16.32
CA SER A 147 -21.25 -14.88 -16.55
C SER A 147 -20.90 -13.42 -16.20
N PRO A 148 -21.53 -12.41 -16.81
CA PRO A 148 -21.21 -11.00 -16.56
C PRO A 148 -21.22 -10.63 -15.07
N ARG A 149 -22.21 -11.13 -14.31
CA ARG A 149 -22.29 -10.87 -12.86
C ARG A 149 -21.17 -11.57 -12.08
N ALA A 150 -20.87 -12.84 -12.40
CA ALA A 150 -19.80 -13.57 -11.72
C ALA A 150 -18.44 -12.95 -12.03
N HIS A 151 -18.22 -12.46 -13.25
CA HIS A 151 -17.01 -11.75 -13.63
C HIS A 151 -16.83 -10.46 -12.82
N LEU A 152 -17.86 -9.61 -12.77
CA LEU A 152 -17.83 -8.39 -11.96
C LEU A 152 -17.56 -8.69 -10.49
N LEU A 153 -18.25 -9.70 -9.92
CA LEU A 153 -18.05 -10.11 -8.52
C LEU A 153 -16.65 -10.65 -8.25
N SER A 154 -15.99 -11.27 -9.23
CA SER A 154 -14.60 -11.71 -9.06
C SER A 154 -13.60 -10.56 -8.92
N GLY A 155 -13.94 -9.36 -9.39
CA GLY A 155 -13.13 -8.15 -9.21
C GLY A 155 -13.28 -7.50 -7.83
N VAL A 156 -14.37 -7.76 -7.12
CA VAL A 156 -14.61 -7.15 -5.78
C VAL A 156 -13.52 -7.53 -4.76
N PRO A 157 -13.13 -8.81 -4.62
CA PRO A 157 -12.02 -9.18 -3.75
C PRO A 157 -10.68 -8.52 -4.11
N VAL A 158 -10.43 -8.26 -5.40
CA VAL A 158 -9.21 -7.53 -5.84
C VAL A 158 -9.19 -6.13 -5.23
N VAL A 159 -10.30 -5.39 -5.32
CA VAL A 159 -10.41 -4.04 -4.74
C VAL A 159 -10.25 -4.07 -3.22
N ILE A 160 -10.96 -4.97 -2.54
CA ILE A 160 -10.95 -5.05 -1.07
C ILE A 160 -9.55 -5.46 -0.58
N ALA A 161 -8.96 -6.48 -1.19
CA ALA A 161 -7.66 -6.99 -0.80
C ALA A 161 -6.56 -5.94 -1.04
N GLY A 162 -6.57 -5.21 -2.16
CA GLY A 162 -5.62 -4.14 -2.42
C GLY A 162 -5.72 -2.99 -1.41
N ILE A 163 -6.94 -2.58 -1.02
CA ILE A 163 -7.15 -1.57 0.02
C ILE A 163 -6.64 -2.06 1.39
N LEU A 164 -6.95 -3.30 1.76
CA LEU A 164 -6.52 -3.89 3.03
C LEU A 164 -5.01 -4.07 3.08
N SER A 165 -4.39 -4.61 2.02
CA SER A 165 -2.95 -4.76 1.90
C SER A 165 -2.25 -3.41 2.14
N ALA A 166 -2.67 -2.36 1.44
CA ALA A 166 -2.15 -1.03 1.60
C ALA A 166 -2.37 -0.46 3.02
N ALA A 167 -3.53 -0.65 3.62
CA ALA A 167 -3.82 -0.17 4.97
C ALA A 167 -2.92 -0.84 6.03
N PHE A 168 -2.66 -2.15 5.90
CA PHE A 168 -1.81 -2.87 6.83
C PHE A 168 -0.34 -2.48 6.71
N VAL A 169 0.20 -2.32 5.51
CA VAL A 169 1.59 -1.85 5.35
C VAL A 169 1.77 -0.42 5.86
N VAL A 170 0.76 0.44 5.64
CA VAL A 170 0.77 1.82 6.19
C VAL A 170 0.68 1.82 7.70
N SER A 171 -0.04 0.88 8.33
CA SER A 171 -0.06 0.80 9.79
C SER A 171 1.32 0.53 10.41
N ALA A 172 2.17 -0.24 9.74
CA ALA A 172 3.56 -0.44 10.15
C ALA A 172 4.38 0.86 9.99
N ASN A 173 4.17 1.62 8.91
CA ASN A 173 4.79 2.94 8.74
C ASN A 173 4.32 3.94 9.81
N ALA A 174 3.03 3.98 10.08
CA ALA A 174 2.41 4.82 11.09
C ALA A 174 2.95 4.50 12.50
N TRP A 175 3.21 3.22 12.76
CA TRP A 175 3.82 2.79 14.02
C TRP A 175 5.23 3.39 14.23
N LEU A 176 6.04 3.57 13.17
CA LEU A 176 7.34 4.22 13.28
C LEU A 176 7.21 5.68 13.76
N ASN A 177 6.11 6.34 13.46
CA ASN A 177 5.82 7.72 13.90
C ASN A 177 5.15 7.76 15.29
N SER A 178 4.41 6.70 15.66
CA SER A 178 3.64 6.61 16.92
C SER A 178 3.77 5.22 17.55
N PRO A 179 4.99 4.84 18.03
CA PRO A 179 5.26 3.50 18.55
C PRO A 179 4.44 3.19 19.80
N GLN A 180 3.69 2.09 19.76
CA GLN A 180 2.94 1.55 20.91
C GLN A 180 2.76 0.04 20.78
N GLY A 181 2.06 -0.57 21.75
CA GLY A 181 1.83 -2.01 21.78
C GLY A 181 2.98 -2.81 22.40
N TYR A 182 3.82 -2.17 23.24
CA TYR A 182 4.86 -2.84 24.02
C TYR A 182 5.32 -1.99 25.18
N THR A 183 6.02 -2.62 26.13
CA THR A 183 6.77 -1.94 27.20
C THR A 183 8.22 -2.41 27.18
N VAL A 184 9.14 -1.56 27.63
CA VAL A 184 10.56 -1.90 27.70
C VAL A 184 10.95 -2.19 29.16
N ARG A 185 11.43 -3.41 29.46
CA ARG A 185 11.99 -3.78 30.78
C ARG A 185 13.36 -4.41 30.58
N GLY A 186 14.38 -3.84 31.21
CA GLY A 186 15.74 -4.35 31.10
C GLY A 186 16.31 -4.40 29.66
N GLY A 187 15.87 -3.49 28.78
CA GLY A 187 16.28 -3.46 27.36
C GLY A 187 15.56 -4.48 26.48
N ARG A 188 14.57 -5.20 26.99
CA ARG A 188 13.76 -6.16 26.23
C ARG A 188 12.32 -5.67 26.10
N LEU A 189 11.68 -5.98 24.98
CA LEU A 189 10.26 -5.74 24.78
C LEU A 189 9.45 -6.79 25.57
N VAL A 190 8.48 -6.34 26.33
CA VAL A 190 7.55 -7.18 27.09
C VAL A 190 6.13 -6.66 26.92
N GLY A 191 5.14 -7.53 27.12
CA GLY A 191 3.72 -7.16 26.96
C GLY A 191 3.41 -6.73 25.53
N VAL A 192 3.96 -7.45 24.55
CA VAL A 192 3.77 -7.14 23.14
C VAL A 192 2.31 -7.38 22.73
N ASP A 193 1.68 -6.33 22.20
CA ASP A 193 0.34 -6.34 21.61
C ASP A 193 0.39 -5.79 20.17
N PRO A 194 0.49 -6.66 19.15
CA PRO A 194 0.56 -6.24 17.76
C PRO A 194 -0.70 -5.51 17.27
N TRP A 195 -1.88 -5.78 17.87
CA TRP A 195 -3.10 -5.08 17.49
C TRP A 195 -3.08 -3.61 17.91
N SER A 196 -2.58 -3.32 19.10
CA SER A 196 -2.32 -1.94 19.52
C SER A 196 -1.31 -1.25 18.60
N ALA A 197 -0.31 -1.98 18.10
CA ALA A 197 0.63 -1.44 17.12
C ALA A 197 -0.07 -1.09 15.79
N ILE A 198 -0.94 -1.97 15.27
CA ILE A 198 -1.71 -1.74 14.04
C ILE A 198 -2.67 -0.55 14.22
N LEU A 199 -3.36 -0.49 15.35
CA LEU A 199 -4.37 0.54 15.65
C LEU A 199 -3.77 1.76 16.37
N ASN A 200 -2.50 2.09 16.10
CA ASN A 200 -1.87 3.27 16.65
C ASN A 200 -2.54 4.57 16.16
N PRO A 201 -2.40 5.70 16.88
CA PRO A 201 -3.10 6.94 16.55
C PRO A 201 -2.82 7.51 15.16
N ALA A 202 -1.65 7.21 14.58
CA ALA A 202 -1.27 7.70 13.25
C ALA A 202 -1.85 6.84 12.12
N THR A 203 -2.24 5.57 12.37
CA THR A 203 -2.72 4.65 11.32
C THR A 203 -3.94 5.19 10.58
N GLY A 204 -4.95 5.67 11.27
CA GLY A 204 -6.17 6.18 10.64
C GLY A 204 -5.91 7.34 9.66
N PRO A 205 -5.28 8.42 10.11
CA PRO A 205 -4.92 9.56 9.25
C PRO A 205 -4.00 9.16 8.08
N GLU A 206 -2.93 8.40 8.34
CA GLU A 206 -1.97 8.00 7.30
C GLU A 206 -2.59 7.07 6.25
N ALA A 207 -3.35 6.05 6.67
CA ALA A 207 -4.04 5.14 5.75
C ALA A 207 -5.09 5.88 4.91
N THR A 208 -5.87 6.78 5.51
CA THR A 208 -6.84 7.61 4.78
C THR A 208 -6.13 8.49 3.75
N HIS A 209 -5.08 9.19 4.15
CA HIS A 209 -4.29 10.03 3.24
C HIS A 209 -3.72 9.21 2.08
N MET A 210 -3.14 8.06 2.37
CA MET A 210 -2.54 7.19 1.35
C MET A 210 -3.59 6.66 0.37
N LEU A 211 -4.73 6.18 0.85
CA LEU A 211 -5.81 5.67 0.00
C LEU A 211 -6.36 6.78 -0.92
N LEU A 212 -6.67 7.96 -0.38
CA LEU A 212 -7.14 9.09 -1.19
C LEU A 212 -6.09 9.50 -2.22
N SER A 213 -4.83 9.56 -1.84
CA SER A 213 -3.71 9.86 -2.76
C SER A 213 -3.59 8.82 -3.87
N ALA A 214 -3.73 7.52 -3.55
CA ALA A 214 -3.69 6.45 -4.55
C ALA A 214 -4.81 6.59 -5.58
N PHE A 215 -6.04 6.87 -5.15
CA PHE A 215 -7.16 7.12 -6.06
C PHE A 215 -6.95 8.38 -6.90
N MET A 216 -6.44 9.47 -6.32
CA MET A 216 -6.13 10.70 -7.06
C MET A 216 -5.06 10.46 -8.11
N VAL A 217 -3.93 9.85 -7.75
CA VAL A 217 -2.82 9.55 -8.67
C VAL A 217 -3.32 8.67 -9.82
N THR A 218 -4.08 7.62 -9.50
CA THR A 218 -4.63 6.72 -10.51
C THR A 218 -5.60 7.46 -11.45
N GLY A 219 -6.51 8.24 -10.89
CA GLY A 219 -7.50 9.00 -11.68
C GLY A 219 -6.83 10.00 -12.63
N PHE A 220 -5.87 10.78 -12.13
CA PHE A 220 -5.13 11.74 -12.96
C PHE A 220 -4.27 11.07 -14.02
N LEU A 221 -3.59 9.96 -13.67
CA LEU A 221 -2.80 9.23 -14.66
C LEU A 221 -3.67 8.67 -15.78
N MET A 222 -4.78 8.02 -15.43
CA MET A 222 -5.72 7.50 -16.42
C MET A 222 -6.29 8.62 -17.28
N ALA A 223 -6.72 9.73 -16.70
CA ALA A 223 -7.22 10.90 -17.43
C ALA A 223 -6.14 11.48 -18.37
N SER A 224 -4.89 11.57 -17.93
CA SER A 224 -3.78 12.13 -18.71
C SER A 224 -3.50 11.34 -19.99
N VAL A 225 -3.55 10.00 -19.92
CA VAL A 225 -3.35 9.14 -21.10
C VAL A 225 -4.36 9.45 -22.20
N TYR A 226 -5.63 9.64 -21.84
CA TYR A 226 -6.68 9.95 -22.79
C TYR A 226 -6.67 11.42 -23.22
N ALA A 227 -6.31 12.34 -22.31
CA ALA A 227 -6.13 13.76 -22.67
C ALA A 227 -5.03 13.93 -23.73
N VAL A 228 -3.88 13.27 -23.56
CA VAL A 228 -2.81 13.27 -24.56
C VAL A 228 -3.28 12.67 -25.90
N ALA A 229 -4.05 11.58 -25.86
CA ALA A 229 -4.60 11.00 -27.09
C ALA A 229 -5.56 11.96 -27.81
N MET A 230 -6.40 12.68 -27.06
CA MET A 230 -7.31 13.70 -27.62
C MET A 230 -6.53 14.91 -28.17
N LEU A 231 -5.49 15.37 -27.52
CA LEU A 231 -4.61 16.44 -28.01
C LEU A 231 -3.90 16.03 -29.32
N ARG A 232 -3.61 14.73 -29.49
CA ARG A 232 -3.06 14.16 -30.74
C ARG A 232 -4.14 13.90 -31.81
N GLY A 233 -5.34 14.44 -31.64
CA GLY A 233 -6.42 14.36 -32.63
C GLY A 233 -7.31 13.11 -32.54
N ARG A 234 -7.09 12.20 -31.58
CA ARG A 234 -7.95 11.02 -31.37
C ARG A 234 -9.20 11.41 -30.59
N ARG A 235 -10.27 11.79 -31.30
CA ARG A 235 -11.55 12.27 -30.74
C ARG A 235 -12.69 11.31 -30.95
N ASP A 236 -12.42 10.02 -31.19
CA ASP A 236 -13.41 8.98 -31.24
C ASP A 236 -14.06 8.73 -29.87
N ARG A 237 -15.24 8.11 -29.88
CA ARG A 237 -16.04 7.86 -28.66
C ARG A 237 -15.25 7.10 -27.56
N TYR A 238 -14.40 6.16 -27.95
CA TYR A 238 -13.56 5.42 -27.02
C TYR A 238 -12.60 6.34 -26.23
N HIS A 239 -11.95 7.31 -26.88
CA HIS A 239 -11.02 8.22 -26.22
C HIS A 239 -11.70 9.32 -25.40
N GLN A 240 -12.97 9.66 -25.74
CA GLN A 240 -13.75 10.63 -24.96
C GLN A 240 -14.40 10.03 -23.71
N LEU A 241 -14.63 8.72 -23.68
CA LEU A 241 -15.37 8.06 -22.61
C LEU A 241 -14.73 8.27 -21.21
N PRO A 242 -13.42 8.10 -21.03
CA PRO A 242 -12.78 8.29 -19.73
C PRO A 242 -12.87 9.71 -19.16
N SER A 243 -12.93 10.73 -20.02
CA SER A 243 -13.10 12.12 -19.56
C SER A 243 -14.51 12.42 -19.06
N ARG A 244 -15.49 11.59 -19.38
CA ARG A 244 -16.89 11.71 -18.94
C ARG A 244 -17.22 10.83 -17.73
N LEU A 245 -16.29 9.99 -17.26
CA LEU A 245 -16.51 9.11 -16.11
C LEU A 245 -16.84 9.88 -14.82
N PRO A 246 -16.19 11.03 -14.50
CA PRO A 246 -16.56 11.80 -13.33
C PRO A 246 -18.02 12.24 -13.34
N ASP A 247 -18.52 12.72 -14.49
CA ASP A 247 -19.91 13.18 -14.62
C ASP A 247 -20.90 12.02 -14.44
N THR A 248 -20.56 10.83 -14.98
CA THR A 248 -21.41 9.65 -14.85
C THR A 248 -21.37 9.05 -13.43
N MET A 249 -20.25 9.15 -12.72
CA MET A 249 -20.16 8.72 -11.32
C MET A 249 -21.07 9.56 -10.42
N LEU A 250 -21.07 10.88 -10.62
CA LEU A 250 -21.91 11.79 -9.84
C LEU A 250 -23.41 11.65 -10.18
N ALA A 251 -23.75 11.28 -11.40
CA ALA A 251 -25.14 11.09 -11.81
C ALA A 251 -25.79 9.80 -11.29
N ASP A 252 -24.98 8.85 -10.82
CA ASP A 252 -25.45 7.55 -10.30
C ASP A 252 -25.46 7.47 -8.76
N LEU A 253 -25.06 8.59 -8.04
CA LEU A 253 -25.18 8.75 -6.60
C LEU A 253 -26.49 9.43 -6.22
#